data_85fc1b030a68fd103d45ecbb640b83e6
#
_entry.id   85fc1b030a68fd103d45ecbb640b83e6
#
_cell.length_a   1.000
_cell.length_b   1.000
_cell.length_c   1.000
_cell.angle_alpha   90.00
_cell.angle_beta   90.00
_cell.angle_gamma   90.00
#
_symmetry.space_group_name_H-M   'P 1'
#
loop_
_entity.id
_entity.type
_entity.pdbx_description
1 polymer ?
#
loop_
_entity_poly.entity_id
_entity_poly.type
_entity_poly.pdbx_seq_one_letter_code
_entity_poly.pdbx_strand_id
1 'polypeptide(L)'
;ETSATAPPEALHQYLMACRDDGFHAARRRLRELLDRYGLAGTDFVNQLHRELYTADFLNEDAKLDPTEWMAEVEYRLVEGGGEQIQLDALTARLVTHLR
;
A
#
# COMPACT_ATOMS: atom_id res chain seq x y z
N GLU A 1 -21.29 -10.06 6.04
CA GLU A 1 -19.86 -10.34 6.12
C GLU A 1 -19.04 -9.04 5.99
N THR A 2 -18.04 -8.90 6.82
CA THR A 2 -17.23 -7.69 6.82
C THR A 2 -15.85 -7.98 6.26
N SER A 3 -15.33 -7.03 5.50
CA SER A 3 -13.95 -7.10 5.04
C SER A 3 -13.00 -6.89 6.22
N ALA A 4 -11.85 -7.54 6.16
CA ALA A 4 -10.81 -7.31 7.15
C ALA A 4 -10.28 -5.89 7.01
N THR A 5 -9.94 -5.26 8.13
CA THR A 5 -9.42 -3.91 8.14
C THR A 5 -8.20 -3.83 9.06
N ALA A 6 -7.33 -2.88 8.77
CA ALA A 6 -6.20 -2.55 9.63
C ALA A 6 -6.39 -1.15 10.19
N PRO A 7 -5.78 -0.84 11.34
CA PRO A 7 -5.82 0.53 11.84
C PRO A 7 -5.17 1.48 10.84
N PRO A 8 -5.71 2.69 10.66
CA PRO A 8 -5.10 3.66 9.75
C PRO A 8 -3.62 3.89 10.02
N GLU A 9 -3.23 3.88 11.28
CA GLU A 9 -1.84 4.13 11.66
C GLU A 9 -0.89 3.09 11.06
N ALA A 10 -1.35 1.83 10.95
CA ALA A 10 -0.51 0.78 10.39
C ALA A 10 -0.22 1.05 8.90
N LEU A 11 -1.22 1.56 8.18
CA LEU A 11 -1.03 1.95 6.78
C LEU A 11 -0.08 3.15 6.67
N HIS A 12 -0.22 4.10 7.58
CA HIS A 12 0.68 5.25 7.61
C HIS A 12 2.12 4.83 7.88
N GLN A 13 2.32 3.86 8.78
CA GLN A 13 3.67 3.35 9.05
C GLN A 13 4.27 2.67 7.84
N TYR A 14 3.44 1.95 7.07
CA TYR A 14 3.91 1.36 5.82
C TYR A 14 4.36 2.45 4.83
N LEU A 15 3.56 3.50 4.68
CA LEU A 15 3.91 4.60 3.77
C LEU A 15 5.18 5.31 4.24
N MET A 16 5.33 5.52 5.53
CA MET A 16 6.54 6.12 6.07
C MET A 16 7.77 5.25 5.84
N ALA A 17 7.62 3.94 5.94
CA ALA A 17 8.72 3.03 5.64
C ALA A 17 9.10 3.11 4.16
N CYS A 18 8.12 3.24 3.27
CA CYS A 18 8.41 3.44 1.84
C CYS A 18 9.24 4.71 1.62
N ARG A 19 8.90 5.77 2.35
CA ARG A 19 9.60 7.04 2.19
C ARG A 19 11.00 7.00 2.82
N ASP A 20 11.14 6.39 3.99
CA ASP A 20 12.32 6.58 4.83
C ASP A 20 13.23 5.37 4.93
N ASP A 21 12.71 4.15 4.82
CA ASP A 21 13.46 2.96 5.25
C ASP A 21 13.86 2.01 4.12
N GLY A 22 13.40 2.24 2.91
CA GLY A 22 13.78 1.43 1.76
C GLY A 22 12.85 0.25 1.51
N PHE A 23 13.14 -0.46 0.40
CA PHE A 23 12.23 -1.48 -0.11
C PHE A 23 12.08 -2.67 0.83
N HIS A 24 13.20 -3.18 1.36
CA HIS A 24 13.11 -4.39 2.19
C HIS A 24 12.31 -4.13 3.47
N ALA A 25 12.52 -2.97 4.09
CA ALA A 25 11.77 -2.62 5.29
C ALA A 25 10.29 -2.39 4.99
N ALA A 26 10.00 -1.70 3.89
CA ALA A 26 8.60 -1.48 3.50
C ALA A 26 7.90 -2.79 3.18
N ARG A 27 8.59 -3.71 2.51
CA ARG A 27 8.05 -5.01 2.18
C ARG A 27 7.74 -5.82 3.44
N ARG A 28 8.62 -5.75 4.44
CA ARG A 28 8.35 -6.40 5.73
C ARG A 28 7.10 -5.84 6.38
N ARG A 29 6.95 -4.52 6.37
CA ARG A 29 5.74 -3.91 6.90
C ARG A 29 4.50 -4.40 6.18
N LEU A 30 4.58 -4.50 4.86
CA LEU A 30 3.47 -5.01 4.05
C LEU A 30 3.08 -6.42 4.50
N ARG A 31 4.06 -7.31 4.61
CA ARG A 31 3.77 -8.70 5.01
C ARG A 31 3.18 -8.76 6.41
N GLU A 32 3.71 -7.98 7.34
CA GLU A 32 3.18 -7.93 8.69
C GLU A 32 1.73 -7.46 8.71
N LEU A 33 1.41 -6.45 7.90
CA LEU A 33 0.05 -5.95 7.79
C LEU A 33 -0.90 -7.00 7.29
N LEU A 34 -0.54 -7.65 6.18
CA LEU A 34 -1.40 -8.66 5.58
C LEU A 34 -1.64 -9.81 6.56
N ASP A 35 -0.58 -10.28 7.21
CA ASP A 35 -0.66 -11.42 8.12
C ASP A 35 -1.42 -11.06 9.39
N ARG A 36 -1.06 -9.92 9.99
CA ARG A 36 -1.62 -9.58 11.30
C ARG A 36 -3.11 -9.30 11.24
N TYR A 37 -3.56 -8.64 10.19
CA TYR A 37 -4.97 -8.22 10.08
C TYR A 37 -5.76 -9.08 9.10
N GLY A 38 -5.14 -10.10 8.53
CA GLY A 38 -5.83 -10.99 7.61
C GLY A 38 -6.34 -10.30 6.37
N LEU A 39 -5.56 -9.35 5.84
CA LEU A 39 -6.02 -8.57 4.69
C LEU A 39 -5.77 -9.33 3.39
N ALA A 40 -6.78 -9.35 2.53
CA ALA A 40 -6.57 -9.68 1.13
C ALA A 40 -5.87 -8.51 0.45
N GLY A 41 -5.21 -8.78 -0.67
CA GLY A 41 -4.50 -7.72 -1.39
C GLY A 41 -5.39 -6.57 -1.79
N THR A 42 -6.62 -6.86 -2.22
CA THR A 42 -7.56 -5.80 -2.60
C THR A 42 -7.96 -4.96 -1.39
N ASP A 43 -8.13 -5.58 -0.22
CA ASP A 43 -8.43 -4.83 1.01
C ASP A 43 -7.29 -3.87 1.33
N PHE A 44 -6.06 -4.37 1.22
CA PHE A 44 -4.89 -3.55 1.49
C PHE A 44 -4.85 -2.34 0.56
N VAL A 45 -5.02 -2.56 -0.74
CA VAL A 45 -4.94 -1.47 -1.71
C VAL A 45 -6.04 -0.44 -1.47
N ASN A 46 -7.25 -0.89 -1.20
CA ASN A 46 -8.36 0.03 -0.97
C ASN A 46 -8.16 0.86 0.29
N GLN A 47 -7.66 0.23 1.37
CA GLN A 47 -7.38 0.98 2.58
C GLN A 47 -6.19 1.93 2.39
N LEU A 48 -5.16 1.46 1.69
CA LEU A 48 -4.00 2.29 1.44
C LEU A 48 -4.38 3.54 0.63
N HIS A 49 -5.28 3.39 -0.32
CA HIS A 49 -5.76 4.52 -1.10
C HIS A 49 -6.38 5.59 -0.20
N ARG A 50 -7.23 5.16 0.74
CA ARG A 50 -7.85 6.11 1.66
C ARG A 50 -6.82 6.81 2.55
N GLU A 51 -5.85 6.04 3.05
CA GLU A 51 -4.86 6.60 3.96
C GLU A 51 -3.85 7.47 3.23
N LEU A 52 -3.55 7.16 1.99
CA LEU A 52 -2.70 8.02 1.17
C LEU A 52 -3.33 9.40 1.00
N TYR A 53 -4.63 9.41 0.72
CA TYR A 53 -5.34 10.66 0.50
C TYR A 53 -5.25 11.59 1.72
N THR A 54 -5.34 11.02 2.93
CA THR A 54 -5.36 11.80 4.15
C THR A 54 -4.00 11.95 4.81
N ALA A 55 -2.95 11.35 4.26
CA ALA A 55 -1.62 11.40 4.86
C ALA A 55 -1.08 12.82 4.80
N ASP A 56 -0.93 13.45 5.96
CA ASP A 56 -0.49 14.84 6.02
C ASP A 56 1.04 14.99 5.99
N PHE A 57 1.77 13.86 6.03
CA PHE A 57 3.24 13.90 5.90
C PHE A 57 3.69 13.82 4.44
N LEU A 58 2.75 13.80 3.49
CA LEU A 58 3.03 13.81 2.07
C LEU A 58 2.31 15.00 1.44
N ASN A 59 2.97 15.72 0.54
CA ASN A 59 2.29 16.81 -0.15
C ASN A 59 1.38 16.23 -1.25
N GLU A 60 0.55 17.11 -1.80
CA GLU A 60 -0.46 16.68 -2.76
C GLU A 60 0.17 16.04 -4.00
N ASP A 61 1.25 16.63 -4.50
CA ASP A 61 1.90 16.12 -5.71
C ASP A 61 2.41 14.69 -5.50
N ALA A 62 2.90 14.38 -4.30
CA ALA A 62 3.42 13.06 -4.02
C ALA A 62 2.33 11.98 -4.02
N LYS A 63 1.07 12.37 -3.97
CA LYS A 63 -0.05 11.43 -3.91
C LYS A 63 -0.63 11.08 -5.28
N LEU A 64 -0.30 11.84 -6.33
CA LEU A 64 -0.97 11.70 -7.62
C LEU A 64 -0.63 10.39 -8.33
N ASP A 65 0.67 10.15 -8.56
CA ASP A 65 1.07 8.92 -9.23
C ASP A 65 0.71 7.67 -8.43
N PRO A 66 0.93 7.64 -7.10
CA PRO A 66 0.51 6.47 -6.33
C PRO A 66 -0.96 6.14 -6.44
N THR A 67 -1.82 7.14 -6.55
CA THR A 67 -3.25 6.89 -6.72
C THR A 67 -3.50 6.10 -8.01
N GLU A 68 -2.81 6.47 -9.08
CA GLU A 68 -2.96 5.78 -10.35
C GLU A 68 -2.43 4.34 -10.27
N TRP A 69 -1.26 4.16 -9.62
CA TRP A 69 -0.68 2.81 -9.48
C TRP A 69 -1.59 1.89 -8.66
N MET A 70 -2.23 2.45 -7.63
CA MET A 70 -3.15 1.65 -6.81
C MET A 70 -4.35 1.19 -7.61
N ALA A 71 -4.87 2.05 -8.49
CA ALA A 71 -5.98 1.67 -9.34
C ALA A 71 -5.59 0.54 -10.28
N GLU A 72 -4.38 0.60 -10.85
CA GLU A 72 -3.88 -0.47 -11.71
C GLU A 72 -3.74 -1.79 -10.96
N VAL A 73 -3.16 -1.74 -9.77
CA VAL A 73 -2.94 -2.96 -8.98
C VAL A 73 -4.28 -3.56 -8.57
N GLU A 74 -5.21 -2.74 -8.14
CA GLU A 74 -6.53 -3.22 -7.75
C GLU A 74 -7.20 -3.94 -8.91
N TYR A 75 -7.15 -3.33 -10.10
CA TYR A 75 -7.73 -3.94 -11.29
C TYR A 75 -7.07 -5.30 -11.59
N ARG A 76 -5.73 -5.36 -11.53
CA ARG A 76 -5.01 -6.60 -11.83
C ARG A 76 -5.31 -7.69 -10.81
N LEU A 77 -5.48 -7.32 -9.55
CA LEU A 77 -5.82 -8.30 -8.52
C LEU A 77 -7.21 -8.88 -8.76
N VAL A 78 -8.17 -8.03 -9.12
CA VAL A 78 -9.52 -8.50 -9.41
C VAL A 78 -9.53 -9.41 -10.62
N GLU A 79 -8.67 -9.14 -11.62
CA GLU A 79 -8.57 -9.93 -12.84
C GLU A 79 -7.74 -11.19 -12.67
N GLY A 80 -7.26 -11.49 -11.48
CA GLY A 80 -6.54 -12.72 -11.20
C GLY A 80 -5.03 -12.60 -11.15
N GLY A 81 -4.49 -11.40 -11.12
CA GLY A 81 -3.06 -11.20 -10.98
C GLY A 81 -2.54 -11.71 -9.65
N GLY A 82 -1.28 -12.14 -9.60
CA GLY A 82 -0.69 -12.69 -8.39
C GLY A 82 -0.58 -11.63 -7.32
N GLU A 83 -1.12 -11.92 -6.14
CA GLU A 83 -1.18 -10.94 -5.07
C GLU A 83 0.20 -10.48 -4.63
N GLN A 84 1.11 -11.43 -4.40
CA GLN A 84 2.41 -11.07 -3.86
C GLN A 84 3.19 -10.19 -4.82
N ILE A 85 3.23 -10.56 -6.10
CA ILE A 85 4.02 -9.80 -7.05
C ILE A 85 3.42 -8.42 -7.33
N GLN A 86 2.09 -8.34 -7.35
CA GLN A 86 1.45 -7.04 -7.58
C GLN A 86 1.71 -6.08 -6.42
N LEU A 87 1.62 -6.57 -5.19
CA LEU A 87 1.85 -5.72 -4.03
C LEU A 87 3.32 -5.38 -3.84
N ASP A 88 4.22 -6.31 -4.17
CA ASP A 88 5.65 -6.00 -4.13
C ASP A 88 6.01 -4.96 -5.19
N ALA A 89 5.42 -5.05 -6.37
CA ALA A 89 5.67 -4.06 -7.43
C ALA A 89 5.18 -2.68 -7.01
N LEU A 90 3.99 -2.62 -6.39
CA LEU A 90 3.48 -1.36 -5.88
C LEU A 90 4.43 -0.78 -4.83
N THR A 91 4.90 -1.62 -3.91
CA THR A 91 5.84 -1.17 -2.88
C THR A 91 7.12 -0.62 -3.50
N ALA A 92 7.66 -1.30 -4.50
CA ALA A 92 8.87 -0.83 -5.18
C ALA A 92 8.66 0.55 -5.82
N ARG A 93 7.50 0.75 -6.46
CA ARG A 93 7.19 2.07 -7.04
C ARG A 93 7.08 3.15 -5.97
N LEU A 94 6.40 2.83 -4.86
CA LEU A 94 6.24 3.79 -3.78
C LEU A 94 7.57 4.18 -3.17
N VAL A 95 8.46 3.21 -2.95
CA VAL A 95 9.78 3.48 -2.39
C VAL A 95 10.55 4.43 -3.32
N THR A 96 10.56 4.13 -4.61
CA THR A 96 11.28 4.98 -5.57
C THR A 96 10.71 6.38 -5.62
N HIS A 97 9.39 6.49 -5.52
CA HIS A 97 8.69 7.77 -5.69
C HIS A 97 8.76 8.64 -4.44
N LEU A 98 8.64 8.04 -3.26
CA LEU A 98 8.48 8.80 -2.03
C LEU A 98 9.79 9.18 -1.35
N ARG A 99 10.88 8.46 -1.66
CA ARG A 99 12.16 8.75 -1.01
C ARG A 99 12.79 10.06 -1.53
#